data_1c639b992edff380a3dfdaa4f3a6be24
#
_entry.id   1c639b992edff380a3dfdaa4f3a6be24
#
_cell.length_a   1.000
_cell.length_b   1.000
_cell.length_c   1.000
_cell.angle_alpha   90.00
_cell.angle_beta   90.00
_cell.angle_gamma   90.00
#
_symmetry.space_group_name_H-M   'P 1'
#
loop_
_entity.id
_entity.type
_entity.pdbx_description
1 polymer ?
#
loop_
_entity_poly.entity_id
_entity_poly.type
_entity_poly.pdbx_seq_one_letter_code
_entity_poly.pdbx_strand_id
1 'polypeptide(L)'
;MPDRSVSPPTRRVVDIVSLLATTTEPISVAGIAERLDIARATATAILTELDAAGWVGRDPQRGYVIGPALAGLHGAALPHGVGAILATLAARTGSGATFSRIEPDQLTVLDVRHGTDRVVPGIPVGHRIPLQFPAGASVMPWRSASEQNAWTATAAGADRRTAGTLLALVRDRGVAVFRPRADDAGMVDLLADLLGAVGSELLQPHLRTRALRQLAALTSRPFTRAELDSDDALPVSYLAAPAFDATGTAAYEVQLGPLRSHAAKPERDEYISSILDAAHQLTTALSQAAHR
;
A
#
# COMPACT_ATOMS: atom_id res chain seq x y z
N MET A 1 -34.90 -9.44 22.71
CA MET A 1 -33.56 -10.01 22.88
C MET A 1 -32.66 -8.94 23.46
N PRO A 2 -32.03 -9.12 24.64
CA PRO A 2 -31.19 -8.10 25.20
C PRO A 2 -29.93 -7.90 24.35
N ASP A 3 -29.66 -6.65 24.02
CA ASP A 3 -28.51 -6.14 23.30
C ASP A 3 -27.20 -6.58 24.00
N ARG A 4 -26.42 -7.43 23.38
CA ARG A 4 -25.07 -7.81 23.85
C ARG A 4 -24.07 -6.71 23.51
N SER A 5 -24.14 -5.55 24.16
CA SER A 5 -23.05 -4.58 24.09
C SER A 5 -21.88 -5.07 24.95
N VAL A 6 -20.87 -5.60 24.30
CA VAL A 6 -19.71 -6.27 24.93
C VAL A 6 -18.82 -5.30 25.72
N SER A 7 -18.87 -3.99 25.47
CA SER A 7 -18.13 -2.96 26.21
C SER A 7 -18.71 -1.57 25.92
N PRO A 8 -19.44 -0.96 26.86
CA PRO A 8 -20.01 0.38 26.68
C PRO A 8 -18.97 1.47 26.34
N PRO A 9 -17.75 1.50 26.93
CA PRO A 9 -16.74 2.49 26.57
C PRO A 9 -16.29 2.32 25.11
N THR A 10 -16.01 1.11 24.67
CA THR A 10 -15.57 0.83 23.28
C THR A 10 -16.65 1.18 22.26
N ARG A 11 -17.93 0.92 22.60
CA ARG A 11 -19.06 1.30 21.76
C ARG A 11 -19.10 2.80 21.50
N ARG A 12 -18.90 3.62 22.51
CA ARG A 12 -18.86 5.09 22.38
C ARG A 12 -17.75 5.56 21.45
N VAL A 13 -16.58 4.93 21.48
CA VAL A 13 -15.49 5.22 20.55
C VAL A 13 -15.93 4.93 19.12
N VAL A 14 -16.52 3.75 18.88
CA VAL A 14 -17.03 3.36 17.56
C VAL A 14 -18.10 4.32 17.06
N ASP A 15 -19.05 4.71 17.94
CA ASP A 15 -20.14 5.61 17.58
C ASP A 15 -19.64 7.02 17.21
N ILE A 16 -18.65 7.56 17.94
CA ILE A 16 -18.00 8.85 17.60
C ILE A 16 -17.31 8.77 16.22
N VAL A 17 -16.51 7.75 15.99
CA VAL A 17 -15.80 7.59 14.72
C VAL A 17 -16.81 7.42 13.56
N SER A 18 -17.86 6.62 13.76
CA SER A 18 -18.90 6.40 12.75
C SER A 18 -19.68 7.68 12.43
N LEU A 19 -20.00 8.49 13.45
CA LEU A 19 -20.66 9.78 13.27
C LEU A 19 -19.80 10.72 12.42
N LEU A 20 -18.52 10.86 12.76
CA LEU A 20 -17.60 11.72 12.01
C LEU A 20 -17.34 11.19 10.58
N ALA A 21 -17.35 9.87 10.39
CA ALA A 21 -17.17 9.24 9.09
C ALA A 21 -18.33 9.51 8.12
N THR A 22 -19.54 9.71 8.62
CA THR A 22 -20.75 9.96 7.82
C THR A 22 -21.06 11.43 7.61
N THR A 23 -20.31 12.33 8.24
CA THR A 23 -20.56 13.78 8.21
C THR A 23 -19.49 14.48 7.40
N THR A 24 -19.91 15.33 6.45
CA THR A 24 -19.02 16.13 5.60
C THR A 24 -18.56 17.43 6.28
N GLU A 25 -19.29 17.91 7.26
CA GLU A 25 -19.00 19.16 7.97
C GLU A 25 -18.37 18.88 9.34
N PRO A 26 -17.45 19.73 9.81
CA PRO A 26 -16.86 19.60 11.13
C PRO A 26 -17.90 19.68 12.25
N ILE A 27 -17.83 18.80 13.24
CA ILE A 27 -18.76 18.76 14.36
C ILE A 27 -18.07 19.19 15.66
N SER A 28 -18.67 20.10 16.43
CA SER A 28 -18.15 20.48 17.75
C SER A 28 -18.33 19.36 18.78
N VAL A 29 -17.51 19.37 19.86
CA VAL A 29 -17.66 18.43 20.99
C VAL A 29 -19.09 18.40 21.52
N ALA A 30 -19.74 19.58 21.63
CA ALA A 30 -21.10 19.68 22.08
C ALA A 30 -22.07 18.97 21.12
N GLY A 31 -21.91 19.18 19.80
CA GLY A 31 -22.75 18.53 18.80
C GLY A 31 -22.57 17.02 18.73
N ILE A 32 -21.34 16.53 18.98
CA ILE A 32 -21.09 15.08 19.09
C ILE A 32 -21.76 14.50 20.34
N ALA A 33 -21.59 15.15 21.48
CA ALA A 33 -22.19 14.73 22.75
C ALA A 33 -23.74 14.67 22.68
N GLU A 34 -24.35 15.67 22.05
CA GLU A 34 -25.81 15.76 21.85
C GLU A 34 -26.31 14.64 20.90
N ARG A 35 -25.66 14.46 19.73
CA ARG A 35 -26.11 13.46 18.72
C ARG A 35 -25.97 12.01 19.18
N LEU A 36 -25.02 11.74 20.10
CA LEU A 36 -24.75 10.39 20.60
C LEU A 36 -25.30 10.16 22.00
N ASP A 37 -25.97 11.15 22.61
CA ASP A 37 -26.50 11.09 23.97
C ASP A 37 -25.44 10.65 24.99
N ILE A 38 -24.25 11.27 24.95
CA ILE A 38 -23.15 11.02 25.88
C ILE A 38 -22.73 12.29 26.60
N ALA A 39 -22.20 12.12 27.82
CA ALA A 39 -21.67 13.25 28.55
C ALA A 39 -20.54 13.95 27.78
N ARG A 40 -20.57 15.30 27.76
CA ARG A 40 -19.55 16.12 27.09
C ARG A 40 -18.12 15.81 27.56
N ALA A 41 -17.94 15.51 28.85
CA ALA A 41 -16.65 15.10 29.41
C ALA A 41 -16.17 13.78 28.79
N THR A 42 -17.08 12.82 28.60
CA THR A 42 -16.77 11.53 27.94
C THR A 42 -16.40 11.74 26.50
N ALA A 43 -17.16 12.55 25.75
CA ALA A 43 -16.83 12.88 24.36
C ALA A 43 -15.46 13.56 24.26
N THR A 44 -15.14 14.51 25.15
CA THR A 44 -13.86 15.19 25.20
C THR A 44 -12.70 14.22 25.44
N ALA A 45 -12.83 13.33 26.43
CA ALA A 45 -11.78 12.35 26.74
C ALA A 45 -11.49 11.42 25.53
N ILE A 46 -12.55 10.88 24.93
CA ILE A 46 -12.41 10.00 23.75
C ILE A 46 -11.78 10.76 22.57
N LEU A 47 -12.26 11.97 22.27
CA LEU A 47 -11.75 12.77 21.17
C LEU A 47 -10.27 13.18 21.37
N THR A 48 -9.84 13.38 22.61
CA THR A 48 -8.44 13.67 22.93
C THR A 48 -7.54 12.48 22.59
N GLU A 49 -7.94 11.25 22.93
CA GLU A 49 -7.20 10.05 22.59
C GLU A 49 -7.19 9.78 21.07
N LEU A 50 -8.34 9.99 20.41
CA LEU A 50 -8.45 9.83 18.96
C LEU A 50 -7.62 10.88 18.19
N ASP A 51 -7.53 12.12 18.70
CA ASP A 51 -6.70 13.19 18.12
C ASP A 51 -5.21 12.86 18.30
N ALA A 52 -4.80 12.39 19.47
CA ALA A 52 -3.45 11.93 19.74
C ALA A 52 -3.04 10.75 18.82
N ALA A 53 -3.98 9.85 18.51
CA ALA A 53 -3.80 8.76 17.57
C ALA A 53 -3.89 9.18 16.09
N GLY A 54 -4.24 10.44 15.78
CA GLY A 54 -4.44 10.94 14.42
C GLY A 54 -5.71 10.41 13.74
N TRP A 55 -6.64 9.78 14.49
CA TRP A 55 -7.90 9.24 13.98
C TRP A 55 -8.95 10.32 13.74
N VAL A 56 -8.88 11.40 14.50
CA VAL A 56 -9.64 12.62 14.28
C VAL A 56 -8.69 13.81 14.20
N GLY A 57 -9.14 14.90 13.62
CA GLY A 57 -8.40 16.16 13.57
C GLY A 57 -9.34 17.32 13.91
N ARG A 58 -8.76 18.49 14.16
CA ARG A 58 -9.53 19.73 14.39
C ARG A 58 -9.40 20.65 13.20
N ASP A 59 -10.53 21.17 12.77
CA ASP A 59 -10.55 22.24 11.79
C ASP A 59 -10.20 23.60 12.45
N PRO A 60 -9.97 24.69 11.66
CA PRO A 60 -9.69 26.02 12.19
C PRO A 60 -10.79 26.58 13.11
N GLN A 61 -12.04 26.15 12.95
CA GLN A 61 -13.20 26.53 13.77
C GLN A 61 -13.39 25.65 15.00
N ARG A 62 -12.42 24.77 15.29
CA ARG A 62 -12.42 23.81 16.41
C ARG A 62 -13.46 22.70 16.31
N GLY A 63 -14.03 22.46 15.13
CA GLY A 63 -14.82 21.28 14.84
C GLY A 63 -13.93 20.04 14.67
N TYR A 64 -14.47 18.87 14.97
CA TYR A 64 -13.79 17.59 14.74
C TYR A 64 -14.20 17.02 13.39
N VAL A 65 -13.21 16.47 12.70
CA VAL A 65 -13.34 15.75 11.42
C VAL A 65 -12.56 14.43 11.51
N ILE A 66 -12.78 13.52 10.59
CA ILE A 66 -11.94 12.34 10.45
C ILE A 66 -10.50 12.77 10.20
N GLY A 67 -9.59 12.23 11.00
CA GLY A 67 -8.17 12.52 10.93
C GLY A 67 -7.43 11.73 9.83
N PRO A 68 -6.19 12.15 9.52
CA PRO A 68 -5.41 11.57 8.43
C PRO A 68 -5.16 10.06 8.58
N ALA A 69 -5.10 9.54 9.81
CA ALA A 69 -4.94 8.10 10.04
C ALA A 69 -6.17 7.29 9.59
N LEU A 70 -7.38 7.87 9.66
CA LEU A 70 -8.62 7.24 9.19
C LEU A 70 -9.07 7.77 7.83
N ALA A 71 -8.71 8.99 7.44
CA ALA A 71 -9.02 9.54 6.13
C ALA A 71 -8.43 8.67 5.00
N GLY A 72 -7.29 8.03 5.24
CA GLY A 72 -6.73 7.02 4.35
C GLY A 72 -7.61 5.75 4.21
N LEU A 73 -8.46 5.47 5.21
CA LEU A 73 -9.44 4.36 5.18
C LEU A 73 -10.73 4.74 4.44
N HIS A 74 -11.00 6.03 4.25
CA HIS A 74 -12.15 6.56 3.49
C HIS A 74 -11.97 6.54 1.97
N GLY A 75 -10.81 6.10 1.47
CA GLY A 75 -10.69 5.71 0.08
C GLY A 75 -11.58 4.51 -0.17
N ALA A 76 -12.69 4.69 -0.88
CA ALA A 76 -13.74 3.73 -1.27
C ALA A 76 -13.56 2.32 -0.68
N ALA A 77 -14.55 1.84 0.07
CA ALA A 77 -14.52 0.47 0.60
C ALA A 77 -13.99 -0.45 -0.50
N LEU A 78 -12.91 -1.18 -0.21
CA LEU A 78 -12.31 -2.06 -1.21
C LEU A 78 -13.40 -3.00 -1.74
N PRO A 79 -13.50 -3.22 -3.04
CA PRO A 79 -14.45 -4.15 -3.59
C PRO A 79 -14.39 -5.50 -2.89
N HIS A 80 -15.55 -6.12 -2.70
CA HIS A 80 -15.63 -7.43 -2.07
C HIS A 80 -14.68 -8.40 -2.78
N GLY A 81 -13.86 -9.12 -2.02
CA GLY A 81 -12.91 -10.10 -2.53
C GLY A 81 -11.46 -9.63 -2.65
N VAL A 82 -11.16 -8.32 -2.70
CA VAL A 82 -9.77 -7.84 -2.81
C VAL A 82 -8.90 -8.40 -1.70
N GLY A 83 -9.34 -8.31 -0.45
CA GLY A 83 -8.59 -8.84 0.69
C GLY A 83 -8.36 -10.36 0.63
N ALA A 84 -9.30 -11.14 0.09
CA ALA A 84 -9.16 -12.58 -0.08
C ALA A 84 -8.14 -12.92 -1.20
N ILE A 85 -8.15 -12.18 -2.31
CA ILE A 85 -7.18 -12.34 -3.40
C ILE A 85 -5.77 -12.07 -2.88
N LEU A 86 -5.56 -10.97 -2.15
CA LEU A 86 -4.26 -10.65 -1.56
C LEU A 86 -3.80 -11.69 -0.53
N ALA A 87 -4.72 -12.18 0.31
CA ALA A 87 -4.41 -13.24 1.28
C ALA A 87 -3.99 -14.54 0.58
N THR A 88 -4.66 -14.90 -0.53
CA THR A 88 -4.30 -16.06 -1.35
C THR A 88 -2.92 -15.89 -1.99
N LEU A 89 -2.62 -14.70 -2.55
CA LEU A 89 -1.31 -14.38 -3.11
C LEU A 89 -0.22 -14.50 -2.05
N ALA A 90 -0.43 -13.90 -0.88
CA ALA A 90 0.52 -13.95 0.23
C ALA A 90 0.75 -15.37 0.75
N ALA A 91 -0.31 -16.17 0.92
CA ALA A 91 -0.22 -17.56 1.37
C ALA A 91 0.50 -18.46 0.35
N ARG A 92 0.19 -18.32 -0.95
CA ARG A 92 0.81 -19.13 -2.02
C ARG A 92 2.31 -18.89 -2.16
N THR A 93 2.74 -17.65 -1.98
CA THR A 93 4.14 -17.24 -2.19
C THR A 93 4.95 -17.13 -0.91
N GLY A 94 4.32 -17.28 0.27
CA GLY A 94 4.96 -17.01 1.56
C GLY A 94 5.34 -15.54 1.79
N SER A 95 5.02 -14.65 0.85
CA SER A 95 5.53 -13.28 0.76
C SER A 95 4.46 -12.23 1.10
N GLY A 96 4.90 -11.04 1.53
CA GLY A 96 3.98 -9.93 1.76
C GLY A 96 3.37 -9.42 0.46
N ALA A 97 2.07 -9.10 0.47
CA ALA A 97 1.35 -8.53 -0.65
C ALA A 97 0.70 -7.19 -0.28
N THR A 98 0.75 -6.23 -1.19
CA THR A 98 0.20 -4.88 -1.00
C THR A 98 -0.67 -4.51 -2.19
N PHE A 99 -1.79 -3.84 -1.92
CA PHE A 99 -2.66 -3.29 -2.95
C PHE A 99 -2.77 -1.77 -2.80
N SER A 100 -2.52 -1.04 -3.87
CA SER A 100 -2.45 0.42 -3.86
C SER A 100 -3.29 1.03 -4.98
N ARG A 101 -3.88 2.20 -4.72
CA ARG A 101 -4.52 3.05 -5.73
C ARG A 101 -3.52 4.05 -6.27
N ILE A 102 -3.55 4.26 -7.58
CA ILE A 102 -2.72 5.23 -8.27
C ILE A 102 -3.51 6.51 -8.49
N GLU A 103 -3.03 7.58 -7.91
CA GLU A 103 -3.50 8.96 -8.07
C GLU A 103 -2.54 9.72 -8.98
N PRO A 104 -2.84 10.95 -9.42
CA PRO A 104 -2.01 11.65 -10.41
C PRO A 104 -0.55 11.87 -9.99
N ASP A 105 -0.29 12.08 -8.68
CA ASP A 105 1.02 12.44 -8.13
C ASP A 105 1.53 11.46 -7.07
N GLN A 106 0.72 10.45 -6.69
CA GLN A 106 1.04 9.52 -5.62
C GLN A 106 0.35 8.17 -5.81
N LEU A 107 0.84 7.18 -5.10
CA LEU A 107 0.10 5.93 -4.85
C LEU A 107 -0.27 5.86 -3.36
N THR A 108 -1.48 5.39 -3.09
CA THR A 108 -2.00 5.22 -1.72
C THR A 108 -2.23 3.75 -1.44
N VAL A 109 -1.60 3.24 -0.38
CA VAL A 109 -1.75 1.84 0.05
C VAL A 109 -3.14 1.62 0.63
N LEU A 110 -3.89 0.66 0.08
CA LEU A 110 -5.27 0.36 0.46
C LEU A 110 -5.41 -0.91 1.30
N ASP A 111 -4.59 -1.94 1.03
CA ASP A 111 -4.59 -3.19 1.79
C ASP A 111 -3.18 -3.81 1.81
N VAL A 112 -2.88 -4.52 2.90
CA VAL A 112 -1.60 -5.21 3.12
C VAL A 112 -1.87 -6.59 3.70
N ARG A 113 -1.25 -7.63 3.14
CA ARG A 113 -1.25 -8.98 3.69
C ARG A 113 0.19 -9.40 3.94
N HIS A 114 0.44 -9.95 5.11
CA HIS A 114 1.76 -10.45 5.47
C HIS A 114 1.93 -11.90 5.00
N GLY A 115 3.12 -12.21 4.52
CA GLY A 115 3.52 -13.58 4.22
C GLY A 115 3.86 -14.36 5.49
N THR A 116 4.03 -15.67 5.35
CA THR A 116 4.39 -16.59 6.44
C THR A 116 5.90 -16.73 6.62
N ASP A 117 6.67 -16.56 5.54
CA ASP A 117 8.10 -16.87 5.53
C ASP A 117 8.97 -15.74 6.09
N ARG A 118 8.58 -14.51 5.86
CA ARG A 118 9.31 -13.34 6.34
C ARG A 118 8.36 -12.17 6.58
N VAL A 119 8.32 -11.67 7.79
CA VAL A 119 7.61 -10.42 8.09
C VAL A 119 8.50 -9.26 7.65
N VAL A 120 8.38 -8.86 6.39
CA VAL A 120 8.93 -7.57 5.97
C VAL A 120 7.98 -6.50 6.49
N PRO A 121 8.47 -5.47 7.20
CA PRO A 121 7.64 -4.37 7.63
C PRO A 121 7.02 -3.72 6.39
N GLY A 122 5.76 -4.04 6.15
CA GLY A 122 5.01 -3.49 5.02
C GLY A 122 4.81 -1.99 5.17
N ILE A 123 4.61 -1.34 4.07
CA ILE A 123 4.13 0.03 4.04
C ILE A 123 2.70 0.01 4.61
N PRO A 124 2.37 0.80 5.65
CA PRO A 124 1.06 0.70 6.30
C PRO A 124 -0.06 1.14 5.36
N VAL A 125 -1.26 0.60 5.59
CA VAL A 125 -2.49 1.07 4.94
C VAL A 125 -2.65 2.57 5.17
N GLY A 126 -3.07 3.30 4.14
CA GLY A 126 -3.19 4.76 4.13
C GLY A 126 -1.89 5.50 3.83
N HIS A 127 -0.75 4.80 3.75
CA HIS A 127 0.50 5.45 3.40
C HIS A 127 0.50 5.93 1.94
N ARG A 128 1.00 7.15 1.74
CA ARG A 128 1.10 7.79 0.43
C ARG A 128 2.54 7.82 -0.02
N ILE A 129 2.80 7.36 -1.24
CA ILE A 129 4.12 7.31 -1.84
C ILE A 129 4.08 8.20 -3.09
N PRO A 130 4.97 9.18 -3.24
CA PRO A 130 5.05 9.99 -4.44
C PRO A 130 5.23 9.12 -5.69
N LEU A 131 4.49 9.44 -6.76
CA LEU A 131 4.56 8.73 -8.04
C LEU A 131 5.80 9.14 -8.83
N GLN A 132 6.95 8.71 -8.36
CA GLN A 132 8.27 8.99 -8.91
C GLN A 132 8.99 7.67 -9.18
N PHE A 133 9.84 7.63 -10.22
CA PHE A 133 10.62 6.43 -10.54
C PHE A 133 11.31 5.87 -9.29
N PRO A 134 11.15 4.56 -8.99
CA PRO A 134 10.45 3.52 -9.76
C PRO A 134 9.00 3.25 -9.29
N ALA A 135 8.45 4.01 -8.31
CA ALA A 135 7.07 3.81 -7.83
C ALA A 135 6.06 3.99 -8.97
N GLY A 136 5.09 3.09 -9.09
CA GLY A 136 4.09 3.09 -10.14
C GLY A 136 4.58 2.57 -11.50
N ALA A 137 5.77 1.99 -11.58
CA ALA A 137 6.32 1.44 -12.82
C ALA A 137 5.37 0.47 -13.53
N SER A 138 4.59 -0.30 -12.77
CA SER A 138 3.65 -1.28 -13.31
C SER A 138 2.49 -0.65 -14.06
N VAL A 139 2.08 0.58 -13.74
CA VAL A 139 0.92 1.26 -14.34
C VAL A 139 1.30 2.30 -15.40
N MET A 140 2.50 2.84 -15.33
CA MET A 140 2.97 3.89 -16.26
C MET A 140 2.86 3.52 -17.74
N PRO A 141 3.10 2.27 -18.19
CA PRO A 141 2.92 1.91 -19.61
C PRO A 141 1.51 2.18 -20.18
N TRP A 142 0.49 2.26 -19.32
CA TRP A 142 -0.91 2.51 -19.73
C TRP A 142 -1.35 3.96 -19.49
N ARG A 143 -0.43 4.83 -19.06
CA ARG A 143 -0.67 6.27 -18.92
C ARG A 143 -0.34 7.02 -20.20
N SER A 144 -0.74 8.28 -20.28
CA SER A 144 -0.43 9.14 -21.43
C SER A 144 1.09 9.33 -21.60
N ALA A 145 1.52 9.65 -22.82
CA ALA A 145 2.93 9.94 -23.10
C ALA A 145 3.48 11.09 -22.24
N SER A 146 2.64 12.09 -21.92
CA SER A 146 3.01 13.21 -21.05
C SER A 146 3.31 12.72 -19.63
N GLU A 147 2.46 11.87 -19.05
CA GLU A 147 2.66 11.29 -17.72
C GLU A 147 3.91 10.39 -17.69
N GLN A 148 4.10 9.54 -18.71
CA GLN A 148 5.29 8.70 -18.83
C GLN A 148 6.58 9.55 -18.89
N ASN A 149 6.59 10.63 -19.66
CA ASN A 149 7.72 11.53 -19.76
C ASN A 149 7.99 12.25 -18.43
N ALA A 150 6.96 12.77 -17.76
CA ALA A 150 7.07 13.40 -16.47
C ALA A 150 7.63 12.43 -15.43
N TRP A 151 7.10 11.19 -15.37
CA TRP A 151 7.58 10.15 -14.46
C TRP A 151 9.02 9.73 -14.76
N THR A 152 9.38 9.53 -16.04
CA THR A 152 10.74 9.19 -16.47
C THR A 152 11.73 10.32 -16.11
N ALA A 153 11.30 11.58 -16.16
CA ALA A 153 12.12 12.72 -15.78
C ALA A 153 12.46 12.75 -14.27
N THR A 154 11.69 12.05 -13.42
CA THR A 154 12.01 11.92 -11.99
C THR A 154 13.18 10.97 -11.72
N ALA A 155 13.54 10.14 -12.70
CA ALA A 155 14.69 9.24 -12.60
C ALA A 155 16.01 10.02 -12.68
N ALA A 156 16.94 9.75 -11.75
CA ALA A 156 18.23 10.42 -11.70
C ALA A 156 19.23 9.82 -12.71
N GLY A 157 19.96 10.67 -13.41
CA GLY A 157 21.15 10.30 -14.19
C GLY A 157 21.00 9.09 -15.10
N ALA A 158 21.76 8.01 -14.80
CA ALA A 158 21.76 6.76 -15.58
C ALA A 158 20.40 6.02 -15.55
N ASP A 159 19.58 6.24 -14.52
CA ASP A 159 18.30 5.54 -14.36
C ASP A 159 17.25 5.99 -15.38
N ARG A 160 17.45 7.13 -16.07
CA ARG A 160 16.50 7.62 -17.08
C ARG A 160 16.38 6.68 -18.29
N ARG A 161 17.49 6.08 -18.75
CA ARG A 161 17.44 5.06 -19.80
C ARG A 161 16.81 3.78 -19.31
N THR A 162 17.11 3.41 -18.08
CA THR A 162 16.50 2.24 -17.40
C THR A 162 14.99 2.40 -17.25
N ALA A 163 14.50 3.61 -16.96
CA ALA A 163 13.07 3.88 -16.88
C ALA A 163 12.34 3.61 -18.20
N GLY A 164 12.89 4.07 -19.33
CA GLY A 164 12.31 3.81 -20.66
C GLY A 164 12.28 2.33 -21.04
N THR A 165 13.38 1.60 -20.78
CA THR A 165 13.42 0.14 -21.02
C THR A 165 12.50 -0.63 -20.09
N LEU A 166 12.34 -0.19 -18.85
CA LEU A 166 11.39 -0.77 -17.89
C LEU A 166 9.95 -0.64 -18.38
N LEU A 167 9.54 0.53 -18.86
CA LEU A 167 8.18 0.72 -19.38
C LEU A 167 7.88 -0.23 -20.56
N ALA A 168 8.82 -0.40 -21.48
CA ALA A 168 8.67 -1.34 -22.58
C ALA A 168 8.56 -2.79 -22.10
N LEU A 169 9.40 -3.17 -21.13
CA LEU A 169 9.38 -4.51 -20.54
C LEU A 169 8.07 -4.79 -19.81
N VAL A 170 7.59 -3.85 -19.03
CA VAL A 170 6.32 -3.97 -18.29
C VAL A 170 5.13 -4.03 -19.27
N ARG A 171 5.16 -3.25 -20.36
CA ARG A 171 4.13 -3.33 -21.40
C ARG A 171 4.04 -4.72 -22.02
N ASP A 172 5.18 -5.37 -22.21
CA ASP A 172 5.27 -6.69 -22.82
C ASP A 172 4.94 -7.83 -21.83
N ARG A 173 5.44 -7.75 -20.60
CA ARG A 173 5.36 -8.83 -19.61
C ARG A 173 4.22 -8.68 -18.60
N GLY A 174 3.60 -7.51 -18.50
CA GLY A 174 2.54 -7.21 -17.52
C GLY A 174 3.05 -7.02 -16.09
N VAL A 175 4.35 -7.08 -15.85
CA VAL A 175 4.93 -7.03 -14.51
C VAL A 175 6.27 -6.29 -14.50
N ALA A 176 6.50 -5.49 -13.47
CA ALA A 176 7.80 -4.94 -13.12
C ALA A 176 8.43 -5.82 -12.03
N VAL A 177 9.69 -6.22 -12.21
CA VAL A 177 10.45 -6.99 -11.23
C VAL A 177 11.66 -6.18 -10.79
N PHE A 178 11.92 -6.14 -9.49
CA PHE A 178 12.99 -5.36 -8.89
C PHE A 178 13.91 -6.22 -8.04
N ARG A 179 15.16 -5.79 -7.93
CA ARG A 179 16.18 -6.45 -7.14
C ARG A 179 17.01 -5.43 -6.34
N PRO A 180 17.76 -5.87 -5.31
CA PRO A 180 18.77 -5.06 -4.68
C PRO A 180 19.88 -4.68 -5.68
N ARG A 181 20.60 -3.61 -5.43
CA ARG A 181 21.89 -3.36 -6.09
C ARG A 181 22.87 -4.44 -5.65
N ALA A 182 23.77 -4.83 -6.54
CA ALA A 182 24.69 -5.95 -6.28
C ALA A 182 25.49 -5.77 -4.98
N ASP A 183 25.91 -4.54 -4.69
CA ASP A 183 26.69 -4.19 -3.50
C ASP A 183 25.86 -4.09 -2.20
N ASP A 184 24.52 -4.11 -2.30
CA ASP A 184 23.59 -3.85 -1.20
C ASP A 184 22.83 -5.09 -0.74
N ALA A 185 23.03 -6.27 -1.37
CA ALA A 185 22.23 -7.46 -1.09
C ALA A 185 22.30 -7.89 0.38
N GLY A 186 23.50 -7.91 0.98
CA GLY A 186 23.67 -8.23 2.40
C GLY A 186 23.11 -7.17 3.35
N MET A 187 23.13 -5.91 2.95
CA MET A 187 22.54 -4.80 3.70
C MET A 187 21.02 -4.88 3.72
N VAL A 188 20.41 -5.31 2.62
CA VAL A 188 18.95 -5.50 2.50
C VAL A 188 18.46 -6.60 3.44
N ASP A 189 19.17 -7.73 3.51
CA ASP A 189 18.86 -8.81 4.44
C ASP A 189 18.97 -8.35 5.89
N LEU A 190 20.05 -7.67 6.25
CA LEU A 190 20.25 -7.11 7.59
C LEU A 190 19.15 -6.10 7.97
N LEU A 191 18.79 -5.18 7.06
CA LEU A 191 17.74 -4.20 7.32
C LEU A 191 16.35 -4.87 7.44
N ALA A 192 16.06 -5.88 6.64
CA ALA A 192 14.82 -6.63 6.72
C ALA A 192 14.71 -7.38 8.05
N ASP A 193 15.77 -8.04 8.49
CA ASP A 193 15.84 -8.76 9.77
C ASP A 193 15.70 -7.79 10.96
N LEU A 194 16.36 -6.64 10.90
CA LEU A 194 16.31 -5.62 11.94
C LEU A 194 14.92 -4.99 12.07
N LEU A 195 14.29 -4.69 10.94
CA LEU A 195 12.91 -4.16 10.91
C LEU A 195 11.90 -5.23 11.37
N GLY A 196 12.11 -6.50 11.03
CA GLY A 196 11.30 -7.62 11.51
C GLY A 196 11.43 -7.83 13.02
N ALA A 197 12.65 -7.75 13.56
CA ALA A 197 12.94 -7.94 14.99
C ALA A 197 12.41 -6.79 15.87
N VAL A 198 12.50 -5.54 15.39
CA VAL A 198 12.07 -4.35 16.16
C VAL A 198 10.56 -4.18 16.15
N GLY A 199 9.86 -4.80 15.20
CA GLY A 199 8.42 -4.61 15.00
C GLY A 199 8.08 -3.21 14.45
N SER A 200 7.16 -3.17 13.50
CA SER A 200 6.78 -1.91 12.84
C SER A 200 6.11 -0.89 13.77
N GLU A 201 5.58 -1.35 14.91
CA GLU A 201 4.84 -0.53 15.88
C GLU A 201 5.74 0.23 16.85
N LEU A 202 6.99 -0.22 17.07
CA LEU A 202 7.93 0.39 18.01
C LEU A 202 8.73 1.55 17.42
N LEU A 203 8.75 1.70 16.09
CA LEU A 203 9.45 2.81 15.44
C LEU A 203 8.58 4.06 15.40
N GLN A 204 9.14 5.18 15.85
CA GLN A 204 8.49 6.48 15.67
C GLN A 204 8.17 6.72 14.19
N PRO A 205 7.02 7.31 13.84
CA PRO A 205 6.54 7.42 12.45
C PRO A 205 7.57 8.00 11.46
N HIS A 206 8.35 9.00 11.89
CA HIS A 206 9.39 9.62 11.04
C HIS A 206 10.60 8.70 10.80
N LEU A 207 11.01 7.91 11.79
CA LEU A 207 12.11 6.93 11.65
C LEU A 207 11.66 5.77 10.75
N ARG A 208 10.43 5.32 10.90
CA ARG A 208 9.84 4.30 10.03
C ARG A 208 9.80 4.77 8.57
N THR A 209 9.28 5.97 8.30
CA THR A 209 9.24 6.54 6.94
C THR A 209 10.65 6.67 6.35
N ARG A 210 11.63 7.06 7.15
CA ARG A 210 13.03 7.16 6.72
C ARG A 210 13.62 5.78 6.39
N ALA A 211 13.39 4.78 7.25
CA ALA A 211 13.87 3.42 7.05
C ALA A 211 13.25 2.78 5.80
N LEU A 212 11.93 2.91 5.60
CA LEU A 212 11.23 2.43 4.40
C LEU A 212 11.74 3.10 3.12
N ARG A 213 12.04 4.40 3.16
CA ARG A 213 12.61 5.12 2.03
C ARG A 213 14.02 4.64 1.69
N GLN A 214 14.86 4.39 2.69
CA GLN A 214 16.19 3.84 2.48
C GLN A 214 16.11 2.41 1.92
N LEU A 215 15.26 1.58 2.47
CA LEU A 215 15.03 0.23 1.95
C LEU A 215 14.58 0.27 0.50
N ALA A 216 13.60 1.12 0.16
CA ALA A 216 13.15 1.29 -1.23
C ALA A 216 14.29 1.71 -2.16
N ALA A 217 15.16 2.63 -1.75
CA ALA A 217 16.31 3.07 -2.55
C ALA A 217 17.32 1.95 -2.83
N LEU A 218 17.50 1.02 -1.87
CA LEU A 218 18.41 -0.11 -2.00
C LEU A 218 17.82 -1.28 -2.80
N THR A 219 16.48 -1.42 -2.82
CA THR A 219 15.78 -2.61 -3.34
C THR A 219 15.14 -2.41 -4.70
N SER A 220 15.26 -1.23 -5.32
CA SER A 220 14.44 -0.86 -6.48
C SER A 220 15.22 -0.79 -7.81
N ARG A 221 16.23 -1.64 -8.01
CA ARG A 221 16.86 -1.78 -9.31
C ARG A 221 15.98 -2.67 -10.21
N PRO A 222 15.48 -2.18 -11.37
CA PRO A 222 14.67 -3.00 -12.25
C PRO A 222 15.47 -4.15 -12.87
N PHE A 223 14.82 -5.29 -13.04
CA PHE A 223 15.32 -6.36 -13.90
C PHE A 223 15.33 -5.94 -15.37
N THR A 224 16.34 -6.38 -16.08
CA THR A 224 16.37 -6.36 -17.56
C THR A 224 15.68 -7.62 -18.09
N ARG A 225 15.35 -7.62 -19.41
CA ARG A 225 14.82 -8.81 -20.08
C ARG A 225 15.78 -10.00 -19.96
N ALA A 226 17.07 -9.79 -20.20
CA ALA A 226 18.07 -10.85 -20.09
C ALA A 226 18.14 -11.46 -18.69
N GLU A 227 18.01 -10.65 -17.64
CA GLU A 227 17.98 -11.13 -16.25
C GLU A 227 16.69 -11.91 -15.92
N LEU A 228 15.54 -11.51 -16.49
CA LEU A 228 14.30 -12.28 -16.32
C LEU A 228 14.37 -13.66 -16.99
N ASP A 229 14.99 -13.71 -18.16
CA ASP A 229 15.10 -14.93 -18.97
C ASP A 229 16.28 -15.82 -18.54
N SER A 230 17.22 -15.32 -17.68
CA SER A 230 18.39 -16.07 -17.19
C SER A 230 17.98 -17.23 -16.28
N ASP A 231 18.70 -18.34 -16.41
CA ASP A 231 18.60 -19.49 -15.49
C ASP A 231 19.38 -19.31 -14.19
N ASP A 232 20.18 -18.24 -14.08
CA ASP A 232 20.93 -17.95 -12.87
C ASP A 232 20.00 -17.67 -11.67
N ALA A 233 20.43 -18.04 -10.47
CA ALA A 233 19.77 -17.60 -9.25
C ALA A 233 20.09 -16.12 -9.00
N LEU A 234 19.06 -15.28 -9.01
CA LEU A 234 19.17 -13.83 -8.88
C LEU A 234 18.40 -13.32 -7.66
N PRO A 235 18.86 -12.25 -7.01
CA PRO A 235 18.11 -11.65 -5.92
C PRO A 235 16.83 -10.99 -6.44
N VAL A 236 15.71 -11.13 -5.69
CA VAL A 236 14.42 -10.50 -5.97
C VAL A 236 13.96 -9.73 -4.76
N SER A 237 13.74 -8.44 -4.92
CA SER A 237 13.20 -7.58 -3.85
C SER A 237 11.68 -7.60 -3.83
N TYR A 238 11.09 -7.12 -4.91
CA TYR A 238 9.63 -7.08 -5.07
C TYR A 238 9.23 -7.09 -6.54
N LEU A 239 7.97 -7.43 -6.77
CA LEU A 239 7.31 -7.38 -8.06
C LEU A 239 6.11 -6.44 -7.95
N ALA A 240 5.72 -5.82 -9.08
CA ALA A 240 4.54 -4.99 -9.18
C ALA A 240 3.80 -5.25 -10.48
N ALA A 241 2.47 -5.41 -10.43
CA ALA A 241 1.61 -5.59 -11.59
C ALA A 241 0.42 -4.65 -11.55
N PRO A 242 -0.09 -4.17 -12.69
CA PRO A 242 -1.23 -3.27 -12.76
C PRO A 242 -2.53 -4.04 -12.55
N ALA A 243 -3.50 -3.39 -11.90
CA ALA A 243 -4.89 -3.80 -11.95
C ALA A 243 -5.74 -2.66 -12.52
N PHE A 244 -6.71 -3.03 -13.36
CA PHE A 244 -7.51 -2.09 -14.13
C PHE A 244 -8.87 -1.89 -13.47
N ASP A 245 -9.36 -0.66 -13.51
CA ASP A 245 -10.73 -0.34 -13.10
C ASP A 245 -11.75 -0.72 -14.20
N ALA A 246 -13.03 -0.46 -13.92
CA ALA A 246 -14.13 -0.76 -14.84
C ALA A 246 -14.06 0.03 -16.16
N THR A 247 -13.29 1.11 -16.22
CA THR A 247 -13.08 1.91 -17.44
C THR A 247 -11.91 1.40 -18.29
N GLY A 248 -11.18 0.37 -17.80
CA GLY A 248 -9.97 -0.13 -18.44
C GLY A 248 -8.72 0.72 -18.13
N THR A 249 -8.82 1.64 -17.16
CA THR A 249 -7.67 2.44 -16.70
C THR A 249 -6.83 1.64 -15.71
N ALA A 250 -5.51 1.64 -15.85
CA ALA A 250 -4.58 1.07 -14.86
C ALA A 250 -4.56 1.98 -13.61
N ALA A 251 -5.59 1.84 -12.78
CA ALA A 251 -5.84 2.70 -11.62
C ALA A 251 -5.28 2.13 -10.32
N TYR A 252 -4.82 0.88 -10.35
CA TYR A 252 -4.32 0.19 -9.16
C TYR A 252 -3.05 -0.59 -9.46
N GLU A 253 -2.30 -0.87 -8.41
CA GLU A 253 -1.09 -1.68 -8.43
C GLU A 253 -1.16 -2.73 -7.32
N VAL A 254 -0.86 -3.99 -7.67
CA VAL A 254 -0.57 -5.03 -6.69
C VAL A 254 0.93 -5.23 -6.64
N GLN A 255 1.48 -5.33 -5.42
CA GLN A 255 2.89 -5.63 -5.19
C GLN A 255 3.03 -6.92 -4.41
N LEU A 256 4.10 -7.66 -4.70
CA LEU A 256 4.55 -8.85 -4.00
C LEU A 256 6.00 -8.64 -3.57
N GLY A 257 6.30 -8.81 -2.28
CA GLY A 257 7.62 -8.55 -1.70
C GLY A 257 8.29 -9.82 -1.15
N PRO A 258 8.86 -10.71 -1.99
CA PRO A 258 9.54 -11.90 -1.51
C PRO A 258 10.84 -11.60 -0.76
N LEU A 259 11.52 -10.53 -1.11
CA LEU A 259 12.80 -10.11 -0.54
C LEU A 259 13.79 -11.28 -0.39
N ARG A 260 14.06 -11.95 -1.51
CA ARG A 260 15.00 -13.08 -1.60
C ARG A 260 16.37 -12.61 -2.05
N SER A 261 17.42 -12.98 -1.33
CA SER A 261 18.80 -12.77 -1.76
C SER A 261 19.20 -13.66 -2.93
N HIS A 262 18.58 -14.84 -3.07
CA HIS A 262 18.77 -15.79 -4.17
C HIS A 262 17.43 -16.47 -4.48
N ALA A 263 16.90 -16.23 -5.68
CA ALA A 263 15.73 -16.91 -6.22
C ALA A 263 16.12 -17.63 -7.51
N ALA A 264 15.93 -18.93 -7.57
CA ALA A 264 16.11 -19.71 -8.78
C ALA A 264 15.06 -19.31 -9.83
N LYS A 265 15.34 -19.57 -11.10
CA LYS A 265 14.40 -19.22 -12.18
C LYS A 265 12.99 -19.76 -11.97
N PRO A 266 12.77 -21.05 -11.59
CA PRO A 266 11.43 -21.57 -11.34
C PRO A 266 10.69 -20.82 -10.22
N GLU A 267 11.39 -20.42 -9.16
CA GLU A 267 10.84 -19.62 -8.06
C GLU A 267 10.44 -18.21 -8.54
N ARG A 268 11.29 -17.57 -9.37
CA ARG A 268 10.95 -16.27 -9.96
C ARG A 268 9.74 -16.35 -10.88
N ASP A 269 9.67 -17.41 -11.70
CA ASP A 269 8.55 -17.66 -12.62
C ASP A 269 7.25 -17.89 -11.84
N GLU A 270 7.30 -18.55 -10.66
CA GLU A 270 6.17 -18.73 -9.77
C GLU A 270 5.71 -17.40 -9.16
N TYR A 271 6.62 -16.53 -8.71
CA TYR A 271 6.27 -15.19 -8.24
C TYR A 271 5.59 -14.36 -9.34
N ILE A 272 6.15 -14.39 -10.55
CA ILE A 272 5.61 -13.66 -11.71
C ILE A 272 4.20 -14.18 -12.07
N SER A 273 4.02 -15.50 -12.19
CA SER A 273 2.71 -16.07 -12.49
C SER A 273 1.69 -15.76 -11.40
N SER A 274 2.09 -15.85 -10.13
CA SER A 274 1.21 -15.60 -8.98
C SER A 274 0.71 -14.16 -8.93
N ILE A 275 1.59 -13.18 -9.15
CA ILE A 275 1.18 -11.77 -9.11
C ILE A 275 0.33 -11.39 -10.33
N LEU A 276 0.61 -11.95 -11.51
CA LEU A 276 -0.21 -11.73 -12.71
C LEU A 276 -1.62 -12.32 -12.57
N ASP A 277 -1.74 -13.52 -12.00
CA ASP A 277 -3.03 -14.15 -11.67
C ASP A 277 -3.81 -13.26 -10.68
N ALA A 278 -3.16 -12.77 -9.62
CA ALA A 278 -3.78 -11.89 -8.65
C ALA A 278 -4.22 -10.55 -9.28
N ALA A 279 -3.39 -9.94 -10.13
CA ALA A 279 -3.72 -8.71 -10.84
C ALA A 279 -4.95 -8.88 -11.75
N HIS A 280 -5.05 -10.00 -12.43
CA HIS A 280 -6.22 -10.35 -13.26
C HIS A 280 -7.49 -10.52 -12.40
N GLN A 281 -7.42 -11.26 -11.30
CA GLN A 281 -8.54 -11.44 -10.37
C GLN A 281 -8.98 -10.11 -9.74
N LEU A 282 -8.02 -9.23 -9.36
CA LEU A 282 -8.29 -7.89 -8.86
C LEU A 282 -9.01 -7.03 -9.90
N THR A 283 -8.54 -7.03 -11.15
CA THR A 283 -9.20 -6.33 -12.27
C THR A 283 -10.65 -6.78 -12.44
N THR A 284 -10.90 -8.08 -12.36
CA THR A 284 -12.25 -8.66 -12.45
C THR A 284 -13.14 -8.20 -11.29
N ALA A 285 -12.62 -8.24 -10.05
CA ALA A 285 -13.35 -7.81 -8.86
C ALA A 285 -13.69 -6.31 -8.89
N LEU A 286 -12.75 -5.47 -9.35
CA LEU A 286 -12.93 -4.03 -9.51
C LEU A 286 -14.02 -3.70 -10.55
N SER A 287 -14.02 -4.40 -11.68
CA SER A 287 -15.02 -4.24 -12.73
C SER A 287 -16.42 -4.63 -12.26
N GLN A 288 -16.55 -5.73 -11.52
CA GLN A 288 -17.83 -6.18 -10.97
C GLN A 288 -18.41 -5.23 -9.92
N ALA A 289 -17.56 -4.58 -9.12
CA ALA A 289 -18.00 -3.63 -8.10
C ALA A 289 -18.59 -2.34 -8.68
N ALA A 290 -18.14 -1.92 -9.84
CA ALA A 290 -18.63 -0.71 -10.50
C ALA A 290 -20.02 -0.91 -11.16
N HIS A 291 -20.46 -2.16 -11.31
CA HIS A 291 -21.77 -2.50 -11.92
C HIS A 291 -22.86 -2.81 -10.87
N ARG A 292 -22.55 -2.67 -9.59
CA ARG A 292 -23.50 -2.82 -8.47
C ARG A 292 -23.85 -1.47 -7.85
#